data_79e7f291b56bac0bc0a04abfa115b187
#
_entry.id   79e7f291b56bac0bc0a04abfa115b187
#
_cell.length_a   1.000
_cell.length_b   1.000
_cell.length_c   1.000
_cell.angle_alpha   90.00
_cell.angle_beta   90.00
_cell.angle_gamma   90.00
#
_symmetry.space_group_name_H-M   'P 1'
#
loop_
_entity.id
_entity.type
_entity.pdbx_description
1 polymer ?
#
loop_
_entity_poly.entity_id
_entity_poly.type
_entity_poly.pdbx_seq_one_letter_code
_entity_poly.pdbx_strand_id
1 'polypeptide(L)'
;MQRKTDWIHQLTRYFIAFAALLTLTGYSHAQEQDIEQTIATCQSCHGADGVPVSADIPVLAGQEYYYLYVQLKDYKSGLRANPIMSEMVKNLSKDDMKALAQHFSEKPWPKVANELDDGKASKGRSALTAGQCSQCHSTYQGDSRVPRLAGQQVAYLLQTMQDFKNKVRKNSPAKGSLMDSFSEEDLEAMAHHLAGL
;
A
#
# COMPACT_ATOMS: atom_id res chain seq x y z
N MET A 1 11.99 42.45 -51.40
CA MET A 1 12.94 41.80 -50.48
C MET A 1 12.27 41.21 -49.21
N GLN A 2 11.07 41.63 -48.82
CA GLN A 2 10.31 41.20 -47.62
C GLN A 2 9.74 39.76 -47.66
N ARG A 3 9.38 39.21 -48.81
CA ARG A 3 8.76 37.86 -48.92
C ARG A 3 9.67 36.69 -48.55
N LYS A 4 10.98 36.83 -48.59
CA LYS A 4 11.94 35.75 -48.27
C LYS A 4 12.19 35.60 -46.76
N THR A 5 11.98 36.63 -45.99
CA THR A 5 12.15 36.62 -44.51
C THR A 5 10.97 35.97 -43.81
N ASP A 6 9.76 36.16 -44.33
CA ASP A 6 8.54 35.59 -43.71
C ASP A 6 8.51 34.04 -43.78
N TRP A 7 9.02 33.48 -44.90
CA TRP A 7 9.09 32.03 -45.12
C TRP A 7 10.09 31.37 -44.14
N ILE A 8 11.22 31.99 -43.88
CA ILE A 8 12.23 31.48 -42.95
C ILE A 8 11.68 31.48 -41.51
N HIS A 9 10.98 32.53 -41.11
CA HIS A 9 10.36 32.60 -39.76
C HIS A 9 9.21 31.59 -39.59
N GLN A 10 8.45 31.29 -40.61
CA GLN A 10 7.45 30.23 -40.56
C GLN A 10 8.08 28.84 -40.41
N LEU A 11 9.09 28.52 -41.17
CA LEU A 11 9.81 27.24 -41.08
C LEU A 11 10.45 27.05 -39.67
N THR A 12 11.05 28.10 -39.13
CA THR A 12 11.65 28.04 -37.81
C THR A 12 10.58 27.79 -36.71
N ARG A 13 9.39 28.36 -36.85
CA ARG A 13 8.27 28.12 -35.92
C ARG A 13 7.78 26.67 -35.97
N TYR A 14 7.68 26.08 -37.18
CA TYR A 14 7.30 24.67 -37.31
C TYR A 14 8.37 23.71 -36.76
N PHE A 15 9.66 24.01 -36.99
CA PHE A 15 10.75 23.21 -36.45
C PHE A 15 10.80 23.25 -34.91
N ILE A 16 10.58 24.40 -34.28
CA ILE A 16 10.54 24.57 -32.83
C ILE A 16 9.33 23.82 -32.27
N ALA A 17 8.16 23.93 -32.89
CA ALA A 17 6.96 23.23 -32.45
C ALA A 17 7.08 21.70 -32.59
N PHE A 18 7.70 21.20 -33.63
CA PHE A 18 7.94 19.79 -33.87
C PHE A 18 8.98 19.21 -32.88
N ALA A 19 10.07 19.95 -32.63
CA ALA A 19 11.07 19.56 -31.62
C ALA A 19 10.49 19.54 -30.20
N ALA A 20 9.59 20.46 -29.84
CA ALA A 20 8.90 20.48 -28.56
C ALA A 20 7.94 19.28 -28.41
N LEU A 21 7.28 18.86 -29.48
CA LEU A 21 6.39 17.70 -29.47
C LEU A 21 7.16 16.38 -29.23
N LEU A 22 8.33 16.23 -29.84
CA LEU A 22 9.19 15.05 -29.67
C LEU A 22 9.78 14.94 -28.26
N THR A 23 10.05 16.06 -27.60
CA THR A 23 10.57 16.06 -26.22
C THR A 23 9.48 15.68 -25.20
N LEU A 24 8.23 16.06 -25.42
CA LEU A 24 7.10 15.71 -24.56
C LEU A 24 6.78 14.21 -24.60
N THR A 25 6.85 13.58 -25.76
CA THR A 25 6.62 12.12 -25.88
C THR A 25 7.73 11.29 -25.25
N GLY A 26 8.98 11.71 -25.36
CA GLY A 26 10.13 11.04 -24.73
C GLY A 26 10.08 11.08 -23.19
N TYR A 27 9.58 12.17 -22.61
CA TYR A 27 9.46 12.32 -21.16
C TYR A 27 8.39 11.39 -20.57
N SER A 28 7.25 11.23 -21.26
CA SER A 28 6.18 10.33 -20.81
C SER A 28 6.62 8.86 -20.82
N HIS A 29 7.34 8.42 -21.83
CA HIS A 29 7.83 7.04 -21.91
C HIS A 29 8.91 6.72 -20.86
N ALA A 30 9.80 7.64 -20.55
CA ALA A 30 10.82 7.43 -19.53
C ALA A 30 10.21 7.30 -18.12
N GLN A 31 9.18 8.07 -17.81
CA GLN A 31 8.49 8.01 -16.51
C GLN A 31 7.62 6.74 -16.38
N GLU A 32 7.00 6.28 -17.45
CA GLU A 32 6.23 5.03 -17.48
C GLU A 32 7.14 3.81 -17.27
N GLN A 33 8.30 3.77 -17.89
CA GLN A 33 9.29 2.70 -17.68
C GLN A 33 9.85 2.67 -16.25
N ASP A 34 10.00 3.82 -15.60
CA ASP A 34 10.51 3.92 -14.22
C ASP A 34 9.48 3.38 -13.22
N ILE A 35 8.21 3.69 -13.39
CA ILE A 35 7.15 3.16 -12.47
C ILE A 35 6.96 1.65 -12.64
N GLU A 36 7.01 1.10 -13.85
CA GLU A 36 6.93 -0.34 -14.09
C GLU A 36 8.11 -1.08 -13.43
N GLN A 37 9.32 -0.56 -13.52
CA GLN A 37 10.48 -1.11 -12.81
C GLN A 37 10.30 -1.06 -11.30
N THR A 38 9.70 0.00 -10.78
CA THR A 38 9.41 0.15 -9.35
C THR A 38 8.34 -0.84 -8.89
N ILE A 39 7.28 -1.05 -9.68
CA ILE A 39 6.24 -2.06 -9.45
C ILE A 39 6.88 -3.46 -9.39
N ALA A 40 7.73 -3.81 -10.37
CA ALA A 40 8.42 -5.09 -10.40
C ALA A 40 9.30 -5.31 -9.15
N THR A 41 9.94 -4.26 -8.65
CA THR A 41 10.70 -4.31 -7.39
C THR A 41 9.80 -4.63 -6.20
N CYS A 42 8.63 -4.00 -6.09
CA CYS A 42 7.67 -4.31 -5.03
C CYS A 42 7.15 -5.75 -5.12
N GLN A 43 6.84 -6.20 -6.32
CA GLN A 43 6.35 -7.56 -6.60
C GLN A 43 7.37 -8.65 -6.24
N SER A 44 8.66 -8.35 -6.19
CA SER A 44 9.70 -9.33 -5.81
C SER A 44 9.48 -9.92 -4.41
N CYS A 45 8.86 -9.16 -3.51
CA CYS A 45 8.49 -9.59 -2.16
C CYS A 45 6.98 -9.78 -2.01
N HIS A 46 6.19 -8.80 -2.49
CA HIS A 46 4.74 -8.84 -2.36
C HIS A 46 4.03 -9.76 -3.36
N GLY A 47 4.80 -10.44 -4.23
CA GLY A 47 4.28 -11.37 -5.23
C GLY A 47 3.71 -10.69 -6.46
N ALA A 48 3.53 -11.46 -7.52
CA ALA A 48 2.86 -10.97 -8.73
C ALA A 48 1.47 -10.42 -8.35
N ASP A 49 1.14 -9.29 -8.92
CA ASP A 49 -0.10 -8.57 -8.64
C ASP A 49 -0.35 -8.21 -7.15
N GLY A 50 0.67 -8.31 -6.28
CA GLY A 50 0.54 -8.00 -4.86
C GLY A 50 -0.03 -9.16 -4.01
N VAL A 51 0.16 -10.41 -4.46
CA VAL A 51 -0.25 -11.63 -3.75
C VAL A 51 0.99 -12.41 -3.30
N PRO A 52 1.50 -12.22 -2.07
CA PRO A 52 2.74 -12.83 -1.62
C PRO A 52 2.56 -14.32 -1.30
N VAL A 53 3.67 -15.05 -1.38
CA VAL A 53 3.74 -16.46 -0.94
C VAL A 53 4.16 -16.60 0.52
N SER A 54 4.75 -15.57 1.11
CA SER A 54 5.22 -15.56 2.50
C SER A 54 4.14 -14.99 3.43
N ALA A 55 3.87 -15.67 4.54
CA ALA A 55 2.79 -15.33 5.46
C ALA A 55 3.03 -14.05 6.28
N ASP A 56 4.26 -13.58 6.37
CA ASP A 56 4.67 -12.33 7.04
C ASP A 56 4.61 -11.09 6.14
N ILE A 57 4.49 -11.30 4.83
CA ILE A 57 4.37 -10.22 3.84
C ILE A 57 2.89 -9.98 3.53
N PRO A 58 2.39 -8.74 3.61
CA PRO A 58 0.97 -8.49 3.39
C PRO A 58 0.54 -8.60 1.93
N VAL A 59 -0.71 -9.01 1.74
CA VAL A 59 -1.43 -8.83 0.49
C VAL A 59 -1.61 -7.33 0.24
N LEU A 60 -1.25 -6.89 -0.96
CA LEU A 60 -1.48 -5.52 -1.47
C LEU A 60 -2.61 -5.47 -2.49
N ALA A 61 -2.85 -6.57 -3.23
CA ALA A 61 -3.90 -6.69 -4.21
C ALA A 61 -5.26 -6.32 -3.62
N GLY A 62 -5.98 -5.40 -4.23
CA GLY A 62 -7.31 -4.99 -3.79
C GLY A 62 -7.37 -4.29 -2.43
N GLN A 63 -6.22 -3.90 -1.87
CA GLN A 63 -6.20 -3.07 -0.66
C GLN A 63 -6.58 -1.63 -1.03
N GLU A 64 -7.18 -0.92 -0.09
CA GLU A 64 -7.69 0.44 -0.28
C GLU A 64 -6.58 1.41 -0.75
N TYR A 65 -6.82 2.12 -1.86
CA TYR A 65 -5.88 3.06 -2.48
C TYR A 65 -5.29 4.06 -1.47
N TYR A 66 -6.17 4.75 -0.73
CA TYR A 66 -5.74 5.79 0.19
C TYR A 66 -4.93 5.21 1.34
N TYR A 67 -5.30 4.02 1.82
CA TYR A 67 -4.53 3.32 2.84
C TYR A 67 -3.13 2.96 2.34
N LEU A 68 -3.01 2.34 1.15
CA LEU A 68 -1.71 2.02 0.55
C LEU A 68 -0.83 3.26 0.42
N TYR A 69 -1.37 4.34 -0.15
CA TYR A 69 -0.64 5.60 -0.30
C TYR A 69 -0.14 6.16 1.05
N VAL A 70 -1.00 6.15 2.07
CA VAL A 70 -0.62 6.64 3.41
C VAL A 70 0.44 5.74 4.02
N GLN A 71 0.36 4.41 3.86
CA GLN A 71 1.39 3.52 4.40
C GLN A 71 2.78 3.76 3.78
N LEU A 72 2.87 3.98 2.46
CA LEU A 72 4.14 4.34 1.82
C LEU A 72 4.72 5.64 2.41
N LYS A 73 3.88 6.65 2.63
CA LYS A 73 4.27 7.89 3.30
C LYS A 73 4.75 7.67 4.73
N ASP A 74 4.04 6.84 5.48
CA ASP A 74 4.34 6.58 6.89
C ASP A 74 5.65 5.83 7.05
N TYR A 75 5.97 4.88 6.15
CA TYR A 75 7.29 4.26 6.10
C TYR A 75 8.39 5.28 5.77
N LYS A 76 8.16 6.14 4.78
CA LYS A 76 9.13 7.17 4.37
C LYS A 76 9.39 8.20 5.47
N SER A 77 8.36 8.57 6.24
CA SER A 77 8.47 9.55 7.33
C SER A 77 8.91 8.94 8.67
N GLY A 78 9.00 7.61 8.78
CA GLY A 78 9.32 6.92 10.04
C GLY A 78 8.15 6.82 11.03
N LEU A 79 6.93 7.23 10.65
CA LEU A 79 5.72 7.03 11.46
C LEU A 79 5.32 5.54 11.55
N ARG A 80 5.76 4.75 10.59
CA ARG A 80 5.71 3.30 10.59
C ARG A 80 7.11 2.77 10.29
N ALA A 81 7.76 2.18 11.29
CA ALA A 81 9.12 1.69 11.14
C ALA A 81 9.11 0.23 10.64
N ASN A 82 9.89 -0.03 9.60
CA ASN A 82 10.26 -1.37 9.13
C ASN A 82 11.54 -1.21 8.30
N PRO A 83 12.64 -1.88 8.65
CA PRO A 83 13.93 -1.67 7.99
C PRO A 83 13.88 -1.86 6.48
N ILE A 84 13.17 -2.88 6.00
CA ILE A 84 13.05 -3.20 4.57
C ILE A 84 12.17 -2.15 3.88
N MET A 85 10.95 -1.96 4.37
CA MET A 85 10.01 -1.05 3.71
C MET A 85 10.46 0.41 3.74
N SER A 86 11.09 0.87 4.84
CA SER A 86 11.63 2.23 4.93
C SER A 86 12.71 2.49 3.89
N GLU A 87 13.56 1.49 3.62
CA GLU A 87 14.59 1.57 2.58
C GLU A 87 13.97 1.58 1.18
N MET A 88 12.98 0.71 0.93
CA MET A 88 12.29 0.61 -0.36
C MET A 88 11.61 1.92 -0.77
N VAL A 89 11.03 2.66 0.18
CA VAL A 89 10.25 3.86 -0.12
C VAL A 89 11.04 5.15 -0.06
N LYS A 90 12.29 5.14 0.41
CA LYS A 90 13.03 6.38 0.74
C LYS A 90 13.17 7.35 -0.42
N ASN A 91 13.33 6.83 -1.64
CA ASN A 91 13.53 7.61 -2.86
C ASN A 91 12.24 7.85 -3.66
N LEU A 92 11.12 7.22 -3.29
CA LEU A 92 9.86 7.39 -4.00
C LEU A 92 9.37 8.83 -3.92
N SER A 93 8.97 9.38 -5.04
CA SER A 93 8.24 10.64 -5.10
C SER A 93 6.80 10.47 -4.60
N LYS A 94 6.09 11.57 -4.42
CA LYS A 94 4.67 11.54 -4.10
C LYS A 94 3.84 10.89 -5.20
N ASP A 95 4.25 11.09 -6.45
CA ASP A 95 3.50 10.57 -7.60
C ASP A 95 3.80 9.09 -7.82
N ASP A 96 5.03 8.61 -7.55
CA ASP A 96 5.34 7.17 -7.51
C ASP A 96 4.49 6.45 -6.45
N MET A 97 4.39 7.01 -5.24
CA MET A 97 3.56 6.42 -4.18
C MET A 97 2.08 6.33 -4.55
N LYS A 98 1.55 7.33 -5.29
CA LYS A 98 0.17 7.29 -5.79
C LYS A 98 0.00 6.24 -6.89
N ALA A 99 0.94 6.17 -7.84
CA ALA A 99 0.92 5.19 -8.92
C ALA A 99 0.99 3.76 -8.39
N LEU A 100 1.88 3.48 -7.42
CA LEU A 100 1.96 2.20 -6.74
C LEU A 100 0.67 1.85 -6.00
N ALA A 101 0.10 2.80 -5.25
CA ALA A 101 -1.16 2.60 -4.55
C ALA A 101 -2.32 2.31 -5.51
N GLN A 102 -2.36 3.00 -6.66
CA GLN A 102 -3.35 2.79 -7.72
C GLN A 102 -3.19 1.38 -8.30
N HIS A 103 -1.97 1.02 -8.71
CA HIS A 103 -1.67 -0.27 -9.32
C HIS A 103 -2.16 -1.45 -8.48
N PHE A 104 -1.83 -1.46 -7.18
CA PHE A 104 -2.20 -2.58 -6.32
C PHE A 104 -3.67 -2.54 -5.87
N SER A 105 -4.26 -1.36 -5.69
CA SER A 105 -5.66 -1.25 -5.28
C SER A 105 -6.65 -1.69 -6.37
N GLU A 106 -6.28 -1.61 -7.63
CA GLU A 106 -7.10 -2.04 -8.77
C GLU A 106 -7.08 -3.55 -9.01
N LYS A 107 -6.19 -4.28 -8.34
CA LYS A 107 -6.15 -5.73 -8.44
C LYS A 107 -7.28 -6.37 -7.63
N PRO A 108 -7.80 -7.53 -8.04
CA PRO A 108 -8.79 -8.23 -7.24
C PRO A 108 -8.18 -8.73 -5.93
N TRP A 109 -8.94 -8.64 -4.83
CA TRP A 109 -8.50 -9.24 -3.56
C TRP A 109 -8.39 -10.77 -3.72
N PRO A 110 -7.25 -11.39 -3.38
CA PRO A 110 -7.06 -12.82 -3.55
C PRO A 110 -7.77 -13.61 -2.44
N LYS A 111 -8.00 -14.89 -2.71
CA LYS A 111 -8.29 -15.86 -1.65
C LYS A 111 -6.95 -16.36 -1.09
N VAL A 112 -6.61 -15.91 0.11
CA VAL A 112 -5.39 -16.33 0.80
C VAL A 112 -5.63 -17.67 1.51
N ALA A 113 -4.72 -18.62 1.34
CA ALA A 113 -4.74 -19.87 2.08
C ALA A 113 -4.04 -19.69 3.44
N ASN A 114 -4.76 -19.12 4.40
CA ASN A 114 -4.28 -19.00 5.78
C ASN A 114 -4.42 -20.33 6.52
N GLU A 115 -3.41 -20.70 7.29
CA GLU A 115 -3.54 -21.76 8.29
C GLU A 115 -4.28 -21.20 9.51
N LEU A 116 -5.53 -21.56 9.68
CA LEU A 116 -6.38 -21.04 10.72
C LEU A 116 -6.50 -22.03 11.88
N ASP A 117 -6.58 -21.51 13.09
CA ASP A 117 -6.95 -22.21 14.32
C ASP A 117 -8.35 -21.76 14.72
N ASP A 118 -9.33 -22.68 14.65
CA ASP A 118 -10.74 -22.39 14.93
C ASP A 118 -10.97 -21.97 16.39
N GLY A 119 -10.20 -22.52 17.34
CA GLY A 119 -10.25 -22.15 18.75
C GLY A 119 -9.80 -20.69 18.96
N LYS A 120 -8.67 -20.33 18.35
CA LYS A 120 -8.18 -18.95 18.36
C LYS A 120 -9.15 -18.02 17.61
N ALA A 121 -9.67 -18.42 16.46
CA ALA A 121 -10.61 -17.59 15.70
C ALA A 121 -11.87 -17.26 16.50
N SER A 122 -12.41 -18.23 17.27
CA SER A 122 -13.54 -18.00 18.17
C SER A 122 -13.23 -17.02 19.31
N LYS A 123 -12.08 -17.19 19.95
CA LYS A 123 -11.57 -16.25 20.98
C LYS A 123 -11.34 -14.85 20.39
N GLY A 124 -10.76 -14.77 19.19
CA GLY A 124 -10.50 -13.53 18.48
C GLY A 124 -11.76 -12.73 18.20
N ARG A 125 -12.86 -13.38 17.83
CA ARG A 125 -14.16 -12.72 17.67
C ARG A 125 -14.59 -12.02 18.96
N SER A 126 -14.44 -12.67 20.10
CA SER A 126 -14.79 -12.11 21.40
C SER A 126 -13.92 -10.90 21.76
N ALA A 127 -12.60 -10.99 21.50
CA ALA A 127 -11.65 -9.91 21.73
C ALA A 127 -11.92 -8.69 20.81
N LEU A 128 -12.19 -8.91 19.53
CA LEU A 128 -12.57 -7.83 18.59
C LEU A 128 -13.88 -7.14 18.99
N THR A 129 -14.84 -7.90 19.55
CA THR A 129 -16.09 -7.35 20.07
C THR A 129 -15.83 -6.51 21.32
N ALA A 130 -15.03 -7.00 22.27
CA ALA A 130 -14.66 -6.27 23.48
C ALA A 130 -13.90 -4.97 23.14
N GLY A 131 -13.02 -4.99 22.13
CA GLY A 131 -12.30 -3.82 21.64
C GLY A 131 -13.12 -2.89 20.75
N GLN A 132 -14.38 -3.24 20.47
CA GLN A 132 -15.28 -2.46 19.61
C GLN A 132 -14.69 -2.16 18.22
N CYS A 133 -13.87 -3.07 17.68
CA CYS A 133 -13.08 -2.84 16.47
C CYS A 133 -13.96 -2.56 15.25
N SER A 134 -15.16 -3.14 15.18
CA SER A 134 -16.14 -2.91 14.12
C SER A 134 -16.70 -1.49 14.05
N GLN A 135 -16.57 -0.67 15.11
CA GLN A 135 -17.01 0.74 15.06
C GLN A 135 -16.22 1.54 14.01
N CYS A 136 -14.93 1.22 13.82
CA CYS A 136 -14.10 1.86 12.81
C CYS A 136 -13.88 0.97 11.57
N HIS A 137 -13.79 -0.36 11.77
CA HIS A 137 -13.47 -1.31 10.72
C HIS A 137 -14.71 -1.98 10.09
N SER A 138 -15.94 -1.60 10.53
CA SER A 138 -17.20 -2.12 9.97
C SER A 138 -17.20 -3.67 9.84
N THR A 139 -17.30 -4.19 8.63
CA THR A 139 -17.24 -5.62 8.30
C THR A 139 -15.82 -6.13 8.07
N TYR A 140 -14.79 -5.33 8.32
CA TYR A 140 -13.37 -5.60 8.07
C TYR A 140 -12.99 -5.72 6.58
N GLN A 141 -13.91 -5.42 5.67
CA GLN A 141 -13.67 -5.50 4.21
C GLN A 141 -12.92 -4.29 3.64
N GLY A 142 -12.70 -3.27 4.47
CA GLY A 142 -12.10 -2.02 4.03
C GLY A 142 -13.14 -1.01 3.56
N ASP A 143 -12.74 0.24 3.59
CA ASP A 143 -13.51 1.39 3.10
C ASP A 143 -12.55 2.57 2.93
N SER A 144 -12.30 2.97 1.69
CA SER A 144 -11.55 4.18 1.33
C SER A 144 -10.30 4.49 2.20
N ARG A 145 -10.45 4.85 3.47
CA ARG A 145 -9.38 5.18 4.42
C ARG A 145 -9.09 4.08 5.44
N VAL A 146 -10.00 3.15 5.58
CA VAL A 146 -9.90 2.03 6.53
C VAL A 146 -9.43 0.80 5.76
N PRO A 147 -8.33 0.16 6.16
CA PRO A 147 -7.80 -0.97 5.41
C PRO A 147 -8.74 -2.17 5.47
N ARG A 148 -8.74 -2.96 4.41
CA ARG A 148 -9.25 -4.32 4.46
C ARG A 148 -8.37 -5.15 5.38
N LEU A 149 -8.98 -5.78 6.38
CA LEU A 149 -8.35 -6.72 7.31
C LEU A 149 -8.79 -8.15 7.04
N ALA A 150 -10.04 -8.31 6.58
CA ALA A 150 -10.65 -9.60 6.26
C ALA A 150 -9.84 -10.35 5.18
N GLY A 151 -9.45 -11.59 5.49
CA GLY A 151 -8.68 -12.42 4.58
C GLY A 151 -7.21 -12.02 4.41
N GLN A 152 -6.67 -11.13 5.25
CA GLN A 152 -5.25 -10.78 5.24
C GLN A 152 -4.45 -11.87 5.97
N GLN A 153 -3.15 -11.94 5.75
CA GLN A 153 -2.23 -12.93 6.34
C GLN A 153 -2.22 -12.85 7.88
N VAL A 154 -2.34 -14.01 8.56
CA VAL A 154 -2.34 -14.09 10.03
C VAL A 154 -1.09 -13.45 10.65
N ALA A 155 0.11 -13.84 10.18
CA ALA A 155 1.37 -13.35 10.73
C ALA A 155 1.52 -11.84 10.56
N TYR A 156 1.13 -11.30 9.40
CA TYR A 156 1.16 -9.86 9.17
C TYR A 156 0.14 -9.09 10.04
N LEU A 157 -1.07 -9.63 10.23
CA LEU A 157 -2.08 -9.01 11.10
C LEU A 157 -1.57 -8.96 12.55
N LEU A 158 -1.02 -10.07 13.06
CA LEU A 158 -0.46 -10.16 14.39
C LEU A 158 0.68 -9.16 14.57
N GLN A 159 1.68 -9.18 13.68
CA GLN A 159 2.81 -8.25 13.73
C GLN A 159 2.34 -6.80 13.71
N THR A 160 1.36 -6.47 12.87
CA THR A 160 0.82 -5.11 12.79
C THR A 160 0.18 -4.63 14.10
N MET A 161 -0.56 -5.49 14.79
CA MET A 161 -1.15 -5.18 16.11
C MET A 161 -0.08 -5.04 17.18
N GLN A 162 0.93 -5.91 17.18
CA GLN A 162 2.10 -5.81 18.05
C GLN A 162 2.90 -4.53 17.79
N ASP A 163 3.09 -4.13 16.55
CA ASP A 163 3.78 -2.89 16.20
C ASP A 163 3.05 -1.65 16.75
N PHE A 164 1.73 -1.64 16.76
CA PHE A 164 0.95 -0.59 17.43
C PHE A 164 1.15 -0.63 18.93
N LYS A 165 1.01 -1.79 19.57
CA LYS A 165 1.18 -2.00 21.02
C LYS A 165 2.58 -1.54 21.46
N ASN A 166 3.62 -1.95 20.75
CA ASN A 166 5.01 -1.67 21.06
C ASN A 166 5.50 -0.28 20.56
N LYS A 167 4.61 0.55 20.02
CA LYS A 167 4.90 1.91 19.52
C LYS A 167 5.94 1.95 18.37
N VAL A 168 6.13 0.83 17.68
CA VAL A 168 6.92 0.74 16.43
C VAL A 168 6.14 1.41 15.30
N ARG A 169 4.83 1.20 15.26
CA ARG A 169 3.89 1.86 14.38
C ARG A 169 3.20 3.02 15.12
N LYS A 170 3.56 4.26 14.76
CA LYS A 170 3.18 5.49 15.48
C LYS A 170 2.11 6.31 14.76
N ASN A 171 1.69 5.88 13.56
CA ASN A 171 0.75 6.62 12.72
C ASN A 171 -0.70 6.63 13.25
N SER A 172 -0.97 5.98 14.38
CA SER A 172 -2.23 6.05 15.09
C SER A 172 -2.03 5.79 16.59
N PRO A 173 -1.77 6.84 17.40
CA PRO A 173 -1.59 6.70 18.85
C PRO A 173 -2.78 6.04 19.55
N ALA A 174 -4.01 6.33 19.10
CA ALA A 174 -5.22 5.71 19.65
C ALA A 174 -5.25 4.19 19.48
N LYS A 175 -4.78 3.67 18.33
CA LYS A 175 -4.65 2.21 18.14
C LYS A 175 -3.57 1.63 19.04
N GLY A 176 -2.47 2.33 19.25
CA GLY A 176 -1.43 1.92 20.18
C GLY A 176 -1.98 1.75 21.59
N SER A 177 -2.71 2.74 22.09
CA SER A 177 -3.35 2.67 23.42
C SER A 177 -4.41 1.56 23.51
N LEU A 178 -5.17 1.34 22.43
CA LEU A 178 -6.14 0.25 22.38
C LEU A 178 -5.44 -1.12 22.42
N MET A 179 -4.37 -1.32 21.66
CA MET A 179 -3.64 -2.59 21.64
C MET A 179 -2.95 -2.89 22.99
N ASP A 180 -2.61 -1.89 23.79
CA ASP A 180 -2.09 -2.08 25.15
C ASP A 180 -3.08 -2.84 26.06
N SER A 181 -4.38 -2.79 25.77
CA SER A 181 -5.44 -3.43 26.56
C SER A 181 -5.58 -4.93 26.31
N PHE A 182 -4.89 -5.48 25.32
CA PHE A 182 -4.98 -6.89 24.92
C PHE A 182 -3.69 -7.65 25.21
N SER A 183 -3.82 -8.91 25.61
CA SER A 183 -2.67 -9.83 25.72
C SER A 183 -2.14 -10.22 24.35
N GLU A 184 -0.92 -10.77 24.27
CA GLU A 184 -0.38 -11.31 23.03
C GLU A 184 -1.26 -12.44 22.47
N GLU A 185 -1.82 -13.25 23.35
CA GLU A 185 -2.74 -14.33 22.98
C GLU A 185 -4.05 -13.78 22.36
N ASP A 186 -4.56 -12.65 22.87
CA ASP A 186 -5.73 -11.99 22.28
C ASP A 186 -5.41 -11.40 20.90
N LEU A 187 -4.23 -10.79 20.71
CA LEU A 187 -3.81 -10.26 19.42
C LEU A 187 -3.65 -11.38 18.38
N GLU A 188 -3.05 -12.51 18.78
CA GLU A 188 -2.94 -13.70 17.92
C GLU A 188 -4.33 -14.25 17.57
N ALA A 189 -5.22 -14.36 18.54
CA ALA A 189 -6.60 -14.81 18.33
C ALA A 189 -7.36 -13.88 17.35
N MET A 190 -7.24 -12.57 17.52
CA MET A 190 -7.81 -11.58 16.60
C MET A 190 -7.27 -11.75 15.16
N ALA A 191 -5.96 -12.01 15.00
CA ALA A 191 -5.35 -12.23 13.69
C ALA A 191 -5.95 -13.46 12.99
N HIS A 192 -6.12 -14.59 13.70
CA HIS A 192 -6.77 -15.78 13.15
C HIS A 192 -8.22 -15.53 12.75
N HIS A 193 -8.98 -14.79 13.55
CA HIS A 193 -10.36 -14.45 13.19
C HIS A 193 -10.43 -13.59 11.93
N LEU A 194 -9.66 -12.50 11.88
CA LEU A 194 -9.67 -11.58 10.74
C LEU A 194 -9.19 -12.24 9.44
N ALA A 195 -8.22 -13.13 9.53
CA ALA A 195 -7.69 -13.85 8.37
C ALA A 195 -8.67 -14.90 7.80
N GLY A 196 -9.63 -15.34 8.62
CA GLY A 196 -10.66 -16.30 8.23
C GLY A 196 -11.95 -15.69 7.68
N LEU A 197 -12.06 -14.35 7.63
CA LEU A 197 -13.26 -13.64 7.15
C LEU A 197 -13.35 -13.61 5.58
#